data_9c5389c23af01575577eddb7c0ee24a9
#
_entry.id   9c5389c23af01575577eddb7c0ee24a9
#
_cell.length_a   1.000
_cell.length_b   1.000
_cell.length_c   1.000
_cell.angle_alpha   90.00
_cell.angle_beta   90.00
_cell.angle_gamma   90.00
#
_symmetry.space_group_name_H-M   'P 1'
#
loop_
_entity.id
_entity.type
_entity.pdbx_description
1 polymer ?
#
loop_
_entity_poly.entity_id
_entity_poly.type
_entity_poly.pdbx_seq_one_letter_code
_entity_poly.pdbx_strand_id
1 'polypeptide(L)'
;NALPALSGRVCPQETQCESKCVRGNKGEPVAIGRLERFVADWYRENINAMPKKAESNGIKVAVVGSGPSGLTCASLLAKKGYAVSLFEALHTAGGVLVYGIPEFRLPKAIVANEVEKLKAQGVEVMTDMVIGKVLSIDELFEMGFKAVFIGSGAGLPMFMHIPGENLCGVYSANEFLTRINLMKAY
;
A
#
# COMPACT_ATOMS: atom_id res chain seq x y z
N ASN A 1 5.90 12.49 -4.58
CA ASN A 1 5.65 11.21 -3.93
C ASN A 1 4.19 10.80 -4.09
N ALA A 2 3.91 9.51 -4.27
CA ALA A 2 2.56 9.00 -4.45
C ALA A 2 1.82 8.84 -3.11
N LEU A 3 2.54 8.49 -2.04
CA LEU A 3 2.00 8.18 -0.72
C LEU A 3 2.84 8.85 0.39
N PRO A 4 2.95 10.19 0.44
CA PRO A 4 3.87 10.89 1.34
C PRO A 4 3.53 10.70 2.83
N ALA A 5 2.25 10.60 3.16
CA ALA A 5 1.81 10.37 4.54
C ALA A 5 2.21 8.98 5.07
N LEU A 6 2.37 8.01 4.17
CA LEU A 6 2.79 6.65 4.48
C LEU A 6 4.32 6.55 4.53
N SER A 7 5.02 7.01 3.48
CA SER A 7 6.49 6.94 3.41
C SER A 7 7.17 7.73 4.52
N GLY A 8 6.69 8.92 4.85
CA GLY A 8 7.19 9.71 5.98
C GLY A 8 7.05 9.04 7.36
N ARG A 9 6.26 7.94 7.46
CA ARG A 9 6.08 7.18 8.71
C ARG A 9 6.77 5.83 8.72
N VAL A 10 6.80 5.13 7.58
CA VAL A 10 7.18 3.71 7.57
C VAL A 10 8.48 3.42 6.84
N CYS A 11 8.96 4.30 5.97
CA CYS A 11 10.28 4.14 5.36
C CYS A 11 11.39 4.27 6.42
N PRO A 12 12.41 3.42 6.41
CA PRO A 12 13.60 3.54 7.27
C PRO A 12 14.57 4.58 6.69
N GLN A 13 14.18 5.87 6.67
CA GLN A 13 14.93 6.95 6.03
C GLN A 13 16.36 7.08 6.60
N GLU A 14 16.53 6.83 7.90
CA GLU A 14 17.81 6.92 8.61
C GLU A 14 18.89 6.01 7.97
N THR A 15 18.48 4.84 7.46
CA THR A 15 19.38 3.87 6.83
C THR A 15 19.38 3.95 5.29
N GLN A 16 18.50 4.75 4.72
CA GLN A 16 18.34 4.91 3.27
C GLN A 16 18.76 6.30 2.80
N CYS A 17 17.82 7.21 2.56
CA CYS A 17 18.10 8.52 1.98
C CYS A 17 18.89 9.44 2.93
N GLU A 18 18.62 9.41 4.24
CA GLU A 18 19.34 10.24 5.21
C GLU A 18 20.80 9.78 5.39
N SER A 19 21.06 8.47 5.37
CA SER A 19 22.42 7.92 5.44
C SER A 19 23.30 8.31 4.25
N LYS A 20 22.70 8.73 3.14
CA LYS A 20 23.41 9.16 1.92
C LYS A 20 23.40 10.68 1.74
N CYS A 21 22.83 11.40 2.69
CA CYS A 21 22.77 12.84 2.62
C CYS A 21 24.18 13.46 2.73
N VAL A 22 24.57 14.24 1.72
CA VAL A 22 25.91 14.88 1.68
C VAL A 22 26.17 15.84 2.85
N ARG A 23 25.09 16.41 3.42
CA ARG A 23 25.18 17.26 4.62
C ARG A 23 25.69 16.44 5.83
N GLY A 24 25.38 15.15 5.92
CA GLY A 24 25.86 14.25 6.97
C GLY A 24 27.38 14.10 7.02
N ASN A 25 28.11 14.48 5.96
CA ASN A 25 29.59 14.47 5.94
C ASN A 25 30.19 15.58 6.80
N LYS A 26 29.43 16.64 7.10
CA LYS A 26 29.93 17.84 7.85
C LYS A 26 29.01 18.24 9.01
N GLY A 27 28.06 17.39 9.38
CA GLY A 27 27.10 17.65 10.45
C GLY A 27 25.94 16.69 10.39
N GLU A 28 24.78 17.07 10.90
CA GLU A 28 23.57 16.23 10.84
C GLU A 28 23.00 16.19 9.41
N PRO A 29 22.55 15.01 8.94
CA PRO A 29 21.83 14.90 7.68
C PRO A 29 20.51 15.68 7.72
N VAL A 30 19.97 15.99 6.55
CA VAL A 30 18.62 16.55 6.46
C VAL A 30 17.62 15.50 6.94
N ALA A 31 16.76 15.85 7.88
CA ALA A 31 15.72 14.96 8.43
C ALA A 31 14.57 14.75 7.40
N ILE A 32 14.87 14.06 6.30
CA ILE A 32 14.00 13.92 5.12
C ILE A 32 12.66 13.30 5.50
N GLY A 33 12.69 12.20 6.26
CA GLY A 33 11.46 11.51 6.67
C GLY A 33 10.57 12.35 7.58
N ARG A 34 11.16 13.10 8.51
CA ARG A 34 10.41 13.99 9.41
C ARG A 34 9.77 15.16 8.66
N LEU A 35 10.52 15.74 7.71
CA LEU A 35 9.99 16.80 6.85
C LEU A 35 8.87 16.31 5.94
N GLU A 36 9.03 15.12 5.31
CA GLU A 36 8.00 14.52 4.49
C GLU A 36 6.73 14.25 5.30
N ARG A 37 6.87 13.70 6.50
CA ARG A 37 5.75 13.48 7.42
C ARG A 37 5.06 14.78 7.80
N PHE A 38 5.83 15.79 8.18
CA PHE A 38 5.28 17.10 8.57
C PHE A 38 4.45 17.73 7.45
N VAL A 39 5.00 17.78 6.23
CA VAL A 39 4.29 18.37 5.08
C VAL A 39 3.03 17.57 4.75
N ALA A 40 3.10 16.23 4.79
CA ALA A 40 1.95 15.38 4.50
C ALA A 40 0.84 15.51 5.54
N ASP A 41 1.19 15.61 6.82
CA ASP A 41 0.24 15.82 7.92
C ASP A 41 -0.41 17.19 7.82
N TRP A 42 0.39 18.24 7.64
CA TRP A 42 -0.12 19.58 7.45
C TRP A 42 -1.10 19.67 6.27
N TYR A 43 -0.73 19.07 5.13
CA TYR A 43 -1.62 19.05 3.95
C TYR A 43 -2.95 18.34 4.25
N ARG A 44 -2.89 17.20 4.94
CA ARG A 44 -4.09 16.44 5.29
C ARG A 44 -5.00 17.21 6.25
N GLU A 45 -4.43 17.92 7.21
CA GLU A 45 -5.19 18.65 8.23
C GLU A 45 -5.78 19.98 7.73
N ASN A 46 -5.07 20.66 6.83
CA ASN A 46 -5.45 21.99 6.40
C ASN A 46 -6.10 22.05 5.00
N ILE A 47 -5.79 21.13 4.12
CA ILE A 47 -6.24 21.16 2.71
C ILE A 47 -7.08 19.92 2.39
N ASN A 48 -6.50 18.73 2.55
CA ASN A 48 -7.05 17.41 2.25
C ASN A 48 -7.89 17.37 0.95
N ALA A 49 -7.40 18.00 -0.11
CA ALA A 49 -8.12 18.09 -1.38
C ALA A 49 -8.24 16.70 -2.02
N MET A 50 -9.45 16.38 -2.46
CA MET A 50 -9.68 15.19 -3.28
C MET A 50 -9.17 15.42 -4.70
N PRO A 51 -8.37 14.49 -5.24
CA PRO A 51 -7.87 14.61 -6.60
C PRO A 51 -9.01 14.49 -7.61
N LYS A 52 -8.90 15.23 -8.72
CA LYS A 52 -9.83 15.13 -9.82
C LYS A 52 -9.50 13.90 -10.68
N LYS A 53 -10.55 13.26 -11.19
CA LYS A 53 -10.42 12.21 -12.21
C LYS A 53 -9.86 12.81 -13.50
N ALA A 54 -8.84 12.17 -14.07
CA ALA A 54 -8.28 12.55 -15.36
C ALA A 54 -9.23 12.16 -16.50
N GLU A 55 -9.07 12.80 -17.65
CA GLU A 55 -9.76 12.41 -18.88
C GLU A 55 -9.34 11.00 -19.31
N SER A 56 -10.33 10.17 -19.70
CA SER A 56 -10.08 8.78 -20.02
C SER A 56 -9.37 8.62 -21.37
N ASN A 57 -8.35 7.78 -21.41
CA ASN A 57 -7.69 7.35 -22.64
C ASN A 57 -8.32 6.08 -23.26
N GLY A 58 -9.39 5.54 -22.66
CA GLY A 58 -10.12 4.35 -23.13
C GLY A 58 -9.43 3.01 -22.83
N ILE A 59 -8.26 3.00 -22.21
CA ILE A 59 -7.50 1.77 -21.96
C ILE A 59 -7.74 1.28 -20.53
N LYS A 60 -8.14 0.01 -20.39
CA LYS A 60 -8.34 -0.66 -19.09
C LYS A 60 -7.05 -1.35 -18.61
N VAL A 61 -6.70 -1.17 -17.34
CA VAL A 61 -5.57 -1.84 -16.70
C VAL A 61 -6.00 -2.44 -15.37
N ALA A 62 -5.63 -3.70 -15.14
CA ALA A 62 -5.82 -4.38 -13.86
C ALA A 62 -4.60 -4.22 -12.96
N VAL A 63 -4.83 -3.99 -11.67
CA VAL A 63 -3.80 -3.96 -10.64
C VAL A 63 -4.18 -5.00 -9.58
N VAL A 64 -3.33 -6.00 -9.37
CA VAL A 64 -3.54 -7.08 -8.41
C VAL A 64 -2.74 -6.80 -7.15
N GLY A 65 -3.45 -6.63 -6.03
CA GLY A 65 -2.91 -6.27 -4.72
C GLY A 65 -2.94 -4.76 -4.45
N SER A 66 -3.47 -4.40 -3.28
CA SER A 66 -3.63 -3.02 -2.82
C SER A 66 -2.54 -2.57 -1.82
N GLY A 67 -1.43 -3.27 -1.78
CA GLY A 67 -0.26 -2.84 -1.00
C GLY A 67 0.37 -1.55 -1.55
N PRO A 68 1.48 -1.07 -0.96
CA PRO A 68 2.13 0.19 -1.37
C PRO A 68 2.41 0.28 -2.87
N SER A 69 2.86 -0.82 -3.48
CA SER A 69 3.18 -0.86 -4.92
C SER A 69 1.92 -0.76 -5.78
N GLY A 70 0.86 -1.51 -5.43
CA GLY A 70 -0.41 -1.49 -6.15
C GLY A 70 -1.12 -0.14 -6.04
N LEU A 71 -1.21 0.44 -4.85
CA LEU A 71 -1.78 1.78 -4.65
C LEU A 71 -1.03 2.85 -5.45
N THR A 72 0.31 2.78 -5.45
CA THR A 72 1.15 3.70 -6.22
C THR A 72 0.94 3.54 -7.72
N CYS A 73 0.98 2.30 -8.23
CA CYS A 73 0.77 1.99 -9.64
C CYS A 73 -0.61 2.46 -10.10
N ALA A 74 -1.66 2.12 -9.36
CA ALA A 74 -3.04 2.50 -9.67
C ALA A 74 -3.21 4.02 -9.72
N SER A 75 -2.65 4.77 -8.74
CA SER A 75 -2.72 6.23 -8.73
C SER A 75 -1.99 6.86 -9.91
N LEU A 76 -0.81 6.35 -10.27
CA LEU A 76 -0.04 6.88 -11.41
C LEU A 76 -0.73 6.61 -12.74
N LEU A 77 -1.32 5.44 -12.91
CA LEU A 77 -2.09 5.07 -14.11
C LEU A 77 -3.37 5.91 -14.22
N ALA A 78 -4.13 6.05 -13.13
CA ALA A 78 -5.34 6.86 -13.10
C ALA A 78 -5.08 8.32 -13.47
N LYS A 79 -3.98 8.92 -12.98
CA LYS A 79 -3.54 10.28 -13.36
C LYS A 79 -3.22 10.42 -14.85
N LYS A 80 -2.89 9.32 -15.53
CA LYS A 80 -2.65 9.29 -16.99
C LYS A 80 -3.90 8.94 -17.80
N GLY A 81 -5.07 8.85 -17.15
CA GLY A 81 -6.34 8.61 -17.80
C GLY A 81 -6.68 7.13 -18.07
N TYR A 82 -5.90 6.18 -17.57
CA TYR A 82 -6.24 4.77 -17.66
C TYR A 82 -7.45 4.44 -16.79
N ALA A 83 -8.34 3.57 -17.29
CA ALA A 83 -9.39 2.97 -16.49
C ALA A 83 -8.79 1.83 -15.66
N VAL A 84 -8.59 2.08 -14.36
CA VAL A 84 -7.89 1.15 -13.47
C VAL A 84 -8.89 0.43 -12.57
N SER A 85 -8.83 -0.91 -12.56
CA SER A 85 -9.49 -1.75 -11.55
C SER A 85 -8.41 -2.38 -10.67
N LEU A 86 -8.51 -2.16 -9.36
CA LEU A 86 -7.60 -2.68 -8.36
C LEU A 86 -8.28 -3.80 -7.59
N PHE A 87 -7.69 -4.99 -7.63
CA PHE A 87 -8.17 -6.22 -7.01
C PHE A 87 -7.39 -6.49 -5.74
N GLU A 88 -8.09 -6.63 -4.61
CA GLU A 88 -7.51 -6.97 -3.32
C GLU A 88 -8.09 -8.28 -2.80
N ALA A 89 -7.24 -9.17 -2.36
CA ALA A 89 -7.65 -10.48 -1.85
C ALA A 89 -8.38 -10.41 -0.50
N LEU A 90 -8.03 -9.43 0.33
CA LEU A 90 -8.62 -9.23 1.65
C LEU A 90 -9.82 -8.27 1.60
N HIS A 91 -10.60 -8.24 2.67
CA HIS A 91 -11.79 -7.38 2.80
C HIS A 91 -11.47 -5.90 3.01
N THR A 92 -10.20 -5.55 3.22
CA THR A 92 -9.74 -4.17 3.42
C THR A 92 -8.55 -3.88 2.53
N ALA A 93 -8.63 -2.81 1.73
CA ALA A 93 -7.54 -2.37 0.88
C ALA A 93 -6.41 -1.71 1.69
N GLY A 94 -5.18 -1.91 1.23
CA GLY A 94 -3.97 -1.34 1.84
C GLY A 94 -2.85 -2.36 2.04
N GLY A 95 -3.15 -3.65 1.90
CA GLY A 95 -2.15 -4.72 2.04
C GLY A 95 -1.43 -4.64 3.39
N VAL A 96 -0.11 -4.81 3.40
CA VAL A 96 0.72 -4.78 4.61
C VAL A 96 0.56 -3.48 5.43
N LEU A 97 0.18 -2.38 4.82
CA LEU A 97 -0.07 -1.10 5.52
C LEU A 97 -1.24 -1.23 6.52
N VAL A 98 -2.18 -2.12 6.25
CA VAL A 98 -3.36 -2.35 7.08
C VAL A 98 -3.17 -3.57 7.98
N TYR A 99 -2.83 -4.71 7.43
CA TYR A 99 -2.77 -5.95 8.19
C TYR A 99 -1.41 -6.21 8.87
N GLY A 100 -0.30 -5.63 8.35
CA GLY A 100 1.05 -5.93 8.84
C GLY A 100 1.64 -4.86 9.77
N ILE A 101 1.33 -3.59 9.58
CA ILE A 101 1.90 -2.50 10.39
C ILE A 101 0.96 -2.18 11.56
N PRO A 102 1.44 -2.15 12.81
CA PRO A 102 0.61 -1.82 13.97
C PRO A 102 0.02 -0.40 13.91
N GLU A 103 -1.16 -0.22 14.53
CA GLU A 103 -1.90 1.05 14.57
C GLU A 103 -1.07 2.21 15.12
N PHE A 104 -0.31 1.97 16.20
CA PHE A 104 0.53 3.00 16.83
C PHE A 104 1.65 3.53 15.92
N ARG A 105 2.08 2.72 14.93
CA ARG A 105 3.09 3.14 13.94
C ARG A 105 2.47 3.76 12.70
N LEU A 106 1.37 3.20 12.21
CA LEU A 106 0.64 3.70 11.05
C LEU A 106 -0.86 3.63 11.32
N PRO A 107 -1.50 4.74 11.74
CA PRO A 107 -2.94 4.80 11.91
C PRO A 107 -3.69 4.43 10.63
N LYS A 108 -4.63 3.49 10.73
CA LYS A 108 -5.36 2.96 9.56
C LYS A 108 -6.20 4.01 8.86
N ALA A 109 -6.64 5.04 9.58
CA ALA A 109 -7.34 6.18 9.02
C ALA A 109 -6.52 6.91 7.93
N ILE A 110 -5.18 6.94 8.04
CA ILE A 110 -4.30 7.52 7.02
C ILE A 110 -4.33 6.68 5.75
N VAL A 111 -4.26 5.34 5.88
CA VAL A 111 -4.33 4.43 4.74
C VAL A 111 -5.69 4.50 4.05
N ALA A 112 -6.78 4.52 4.84
CA ALA A 112 -8.14 4.66 4.33
C ALA A 112 -8.30 5.96 3.52
N ASN A 113 -7.78 7.08 4.01
CA ASN A 113 -7.82 8.36 3.29
C ASN A 113 -7.09 8.28 1.93
N GLU A 114 -5.95 7.59 1.85
CA GLU A 114 -5.24 7.41 0.57
C GLU A 114 -6.04 6.52 -0.40
N VAL A 115 -6.73 5.48 0.10
CA VAL A 115 -7.64 4.65 -0.70
C VAL A 115 -8.83 5.46 -1.23
N GLU A 116 -9.42 6.33 -0.40
CA GLU A 116 -10.51 7.21 -0.84
C GLU A 116 -10.06 8.22 -1.90
N LYS A 117 -8.85 8.78 -1.77
CA LYS A 117 -8.25 9.61 -2.81
C LYS A 117 -8.05 8.85 -4.12
N LEU A 118 -7.69 7.58 -4.04
CA LEU A 118 -7.55 6.72 -5.21
C LEU A 118 -8.90 6.48 -5.91
N LYS A 119 -9.95 6.20 -5.14
CA LYS A 119 -11.33 6.10 -5.66
C LYS A 119 -11.79 7.40 -6.33
N ALA A 120 -11.48 8.55 -5.72
CA ALA A 120 -11.78 9.87 -6.30
C ALA A 120 -11.08 10.12 -7.64
N GLN A 121 -9.91 9.51 -7.88
CA GLN A 121 -9.25 9.51 -9.19
C GLN A 121 -9.95 8.62 -10.23
N GLY A 122 -10.98 7.89 -9.84
CA GLY A 122 -11.74 6.98 -10.70
C GLY A 122 -11.22 5.56 -10.75
N VAL A 123 -10.37 5.17 -9.80
CA VAL A 123 -9.96 3.77 -9.64
C VAL A 123 -11.08 2.97 -8.98
N GLU A 124 -11.46 1.88 -9.61
CA GLU A 124 -12.37 0.90 -9.05
C GLU A 124 -11.60 -0.04 -8.11
N VAL A 125 -11.96 -0.04 -6.83
CA VAL A 125 -11.31 -0.89 -5.82
C VAL A 125 -12.25 -2.02 -5.44
N MET A 126 -11.84 -3.24 -5.75
CA MET A 126 -12.59 -4.47 -5.49
C MET A 126 -11.87 -5.30 -4.44
N THR A 127 -12.48 -5.48 -3.28
CA THR A 127 -11.99 -6.35 -2.21
C THR A 127 -12.57 -7.76 -2.34
N ASP A 128 -12.03 -8.70 -1.55
CA ASP A 128 -12.42 -10.12 -1.54
C ASP A 128 -12.22 -10.81 -2.90
N MET A 129 -11.28 -10.30 -3.70
CA MET A 129 -10.98 -10.76 -5.06
C MET A 129 -9.60 -11.42 -5.13
N VAL A 130 -9.55 -12.72 -4.93
CA VAL A 130 -8.32 -13.52 -5.01
C VAL A 130 -8.04 -13.87 -6.46
N ILE A 131 -7.23 -13.06 -7.15
CA ILE A 131 -6.83 -13.34 -8.54
C ILE A 131 -5.98 -14.61 -8.59
N GLY A 132 -6.30 -15.48 -9.56
CA GLY A 132 -5.79 -16.84 -9.65
C GLY A 132 -6.71 -17.88 -8.98
N LYS A 133 -7.79 -17.44 -8.30
CA LYS A 133 -8.83 -18.30 -7.72
C LYS A 133 -10.24 -17.90 -8.18
N VAL A 134 -10.60 -16.62 -8.00
CA VAL A 134 -11.90 -16.08 -8.42
C VAL A 134 -11.88 -15.74 -9.91
N LEU A 135 -10.81 -15.11 -10.37
CA LEU A 135 -10.53 -14.80 -11.76
C LEU A 135 -9.08 -15.19 -12.08
N SER A 136 -8.85 -15.79 -13.23
CA SER A 136 -7.52 -16.02 -13.79
C SER A 136 -6.99 -14.75 -14.47
N ILE A 137 -5.71 -14.74 -14.79
CA ILE A 137 -5.09 -13.65 -15.58
C ILE A 137 -5.67 -13.61 -17.00
N ASP A 138 -5.94 -14.78 -17.60
CA ASP A 138 -6.50 -14.88 -18.95
C ASP A 138 -7.91 -14.29 -18.99
N GLU A 139 -8.77 -14.61 -18.01
CA GLU A 139 -10.09 -13.99 -17.86
C GLU A 139 -10.03 -12.47 -17.72
N LEU A 140 -9.04 -11.92 -17.03
CA LEU A 140 -8.85 -10.47 -16.99
C LEU A 140 -8.58 -9.89 -18.40
N PHE A 141 -7.76 -10.55 -19.21
CA PHE A 141 -7.56 -10.13 -20.61
C PHE A 141 -8.84 -10.26 -21.45
N GLU A 142 -9.62 -11.32 -21.27
CA GLU A 142 -10.93 -11.51 -21.92
C GLU A 142 -11.94 -10.42 -21.53
N MET A 143 -11.88 -9.92 -20.28
CA MET A 143 -12.68 -8.78 -19.80
C MET A 143 -12.23 -7.43 -20.40
N GLY A 144 -11.19 -7.46 -21.25
CA GLY A 144 -10.71 -6.29 -22.01
C GLY A 144 -9.60 -5.50 -21.35
N PHE A 145 -9.04 -5.95 -20.22
CA PHE A 145 -7.83 -5.36 -19.67
C PHE A 145 -6.67 -5.54 -20.65
N LYS A 146 -5.89 -4.48 -20.87
CA LYS A 146 -4.75 -4.49 -21.81
C LYS A 146 -3.42 -4.79 -21.12
N ALA A 147 -3.38 -4.65 -19.81
CA ALA A 147 -2.23 -4.99 -18.99
C ALA A 147 -2.69 -5.38 -17.59
N VAL A 148 -1.90 -6.22 -16.93
CA VAL A 148 -2.10 -6.63 -15.54
C VAL A 148 -0.81 -6.36 -14.77
N PHE A 149 -0.89 -5.54 -13.73
CA PHE A 149 0.21 -5.33 -12.79
C PHE A 149 0.02 -6.25 -11.59
N ILE A 150 1.03 -7.05 -11.26
CA ILE A 150 0.98 -7.98 -10.13
C ILE A 150 1.82 -7.40 -8.98
N GLY A 151 1.13 -6.99 -7.93
CA GLY A 151 1.69 -6.43 -6.70
C GLY A 151 1.17 -7.15 -5.45
N SER A 152 1.05 -8.49 -5.52
CA SER A 152 0.44 -9.34 -4.48
C SER A 152 1.22 -9.39 -3.15
N GLY A 153 2.46 -8.90 -3.13
CA GLY A 153 3.31 -8.90 -1.94
C GLY A 153 3.88 -10.28 -1.59
N ALA A 154 4.47 -10.37 -0.40
CA ALA A 154 5.08 -11.60 0.15
C ALA A 154 4.35 -12.00 1.45
N GLY A 155 3.05 -12.30 1.34
CA GLY A 155 2.19 -12.62 2.48
C GLY A 155 2.41 -14.00 3.09
N LEU A 156 3.10 -14.93 2.40
CA LEU A 156 3.40 -16.24 2.94
C LEU A 156 4.51 -16.14 3.99
N PRO A 157 4.29 -16.70 5.19
CA PRO A 157 5.30 -16.69 6.25
C PRO A 157 6.51 -17.54 5.88
N MET A 158 7.69 -17.05 6.22
CA MET A 158 8.92 -17.84 6.18
C MET A 158 9.18 -18.42 7.55
N PHE A 159 9.25 -19.75 7.62
CA PHE A 159 9.57 -20.48 8.85
C PHE A 159 11.08 -20.66 8.99
N MET A 160 11.58 -20.68 10.22
CA MET A 160 13.01 -20.79 10.53
C MET A 160 13.49 -22.26 10.61
N HIS A 161 12.56 -23.21 10.59
CA HIS A 161 12.82 -24.65 10.70
C HIS A 161 13.54 -25.03 12.00
N ILE A 162 13.15 -24.41 13.11
CA ILE A 162 13.68 -24.68 14.45
C ILE A 162 12.74 -25.56 15.28
N PRO A 163 13.25 -26.32 16.27
CA PRO A 163 12.40 -27.12 17.15
C PRO A 163 11.37 -26.28 17.88
N GLY A 164 10.12 -26.75 17.92
CA GLY A 164 9.03 -26.09 18.61
C GLY A 164 8.25 -25.05 17.79
N GLU A 165 8.66 -24.77 16.58
CA GLU A 165 7.99 -23.79 15.69
C GLU A 165 6.54 -24.17 15.36
N ASN A 166 6.21 -25.47 15.43
CA ASN A 166 4.88 -26.04 15.17
C ASN A 166 4.02 -26.21 16.44
N LEU A 167 4.48 -25.76 17.60
CA LEU A 167 3.70 -25.86 18.84
C LEU A 167 2.54 -24.88 18.88
N CYS A 168 1.47 -25.23 19.61
CA CYS A 168 0.35 -24.34 19.86
C CYS A 168 0.82 -23.06 20.55
N GLY A 169 0.36 -21.89 20.08
CA GLY A 169 0.76 -20.60 20.61
C GLY A 169 2.02 -20.00 19.96
N VAL A 170 2.68 -20.73 19.07
CA VAL A 170 3.77 -20.20 18.23
C VAL A 170 3.17 -19.73 16.89
N TYR A 171 3.41 -18.50 16.53
CA TYR A 171 2.88 -17.87 15.34
C TYR A 171 3.99 -17.23 14.50
N SER A 172 3.84 -17.24 13.19
CA SER A 172 4.65 -16.36 12.35
C SER A 172 4.28 -14.88 12.60
N ALA A 173 5.22 -13.98 12.38
CA ALA A 173 4.98 -12.55 12.55
C ALA A 173 3.81 -12.06 11.67
N ASN A 174 3.75 -12.52 10.41
CA ASN A 174 2.66 -12.16 9.49
C ASN A 174 1.29 -12.60 10.02
N GLU A 175 1.17 -13.83 10.49
CA GLU A 175 -0.07 -14.36 11.04
C GLU A 175 -0.51 -13.58 12.28
N PHE A 176 0.41 -13.38 13.21
CA PHE A 176 0.14 -12.67 14.47
C PHE A 176 -0.29 -11.21 14.20
N LEU A 177 0.46 -10.49 13.36
CA LEU A 177 0.14 -9.11 13.02
C LEU A 177 -1.18 -8.98 12.26
N THR A 178 -1.48 -9.92 11.35
CA THR A 178 -2.75 -9.95 10.63
C THR A 178 -3.92 -10.11 11.58
N ARG A 179 -3.83 -11.03 12.53
CA ARG A 179 -4.87 -11.24 13.55
C ARG A 179 -5.08 -9.99 14.41
N ILE A 180 -4.00 -9.37 14.89
CA ILE A 180 -4.09 -8.15 15.69
C ILE A 180 -4.75 -7.03 14.90
N ASN A 181 -4.21 -6.72 13.72
CA ASN A 181 -4.62 -5.53 12.99
C ASN A 181 -6.02 -5.66 12.35
N LEU A 182 -6.34 -6.80 11.72
CA LEU A 182 -7.66 -6.99 11.10
C LEU A 182 -8.76 -7.27 12.11
N MET A 183 -8.45 -7.95 13.21
CA MET A 183 -9.39 -8.21 14.31
C MET A 183 -9.45 -7.06 15.32
N LYS A 184 -8.64 -6.03 15.12
CA LYS A 184 -8.57 -4.84 15.99
C LYS A 184 -8.32 -5.18 17.46
N ALA A 185 -7.37 -6.11 17.69
CA ALA A 185 -6.99 -6.56 19.02
C ALA A 185 -5.93 -5.62 19.66
N TYR A 186 -6.17 -4.31 19.62
CA TYR A 186 -5.35 -3.25 20.22
C TYR A 186 -6.20 -2.27 20.99
#